data_b1e4796d96f72ea1fd6067f3aefca957
#
_entry.id   b1e4796d96f72ea1fd6067f3aefca957
#
_cell.length_a   1.000
_cell.length_b   1.000
_cell.length_c   1.000
_cell.angle_alpha   90.00
_cell.angle_beta   90.00
_cell.angle_gamma   90.00
#
_symmetry.space_group_name_H-M   'P 1'
#
loop_
_entity.id
_entity.type
_entity.pdbx_description
1 polymer ?
#
loop_
_entity_poly.entity_id
_entity_poly.type
_entity_poly.pdbx_seq_one_letter_code
_entity_poly.pdbx_strand_id
1 'polypeptide(L)'
;MYLIFQTLAPNGAAAQEAPLLVLSPKATSGGWTGVHKPQTKLRDVLARHHGQNDWAETVVDDESLFAQWISMAPGQKTPRRMNGDTREWWIVQSGTLKFSVEGRDPVIAAKGFMVQVPYRTLYQIENVGAEAALRFEVNVTRARKLYPLDETPAPLPGFEFIPTRVTGGRGTLDAQNRPVVDFAKVVAGEERGGAFVTDDRSFANIIIGDYQKPQPGNKGHYHEEGSEFWLIMLGKIRYKIEGLPEFEAEPGDVVYAPRQTWHLASFGGSEGLRSCRLAMNGFPYQAHMFEPD
;
A
#
# COMPACT_ATOMS: atom_id res chain seq x y z
N MET A 1 33.25 13.84 -5.41
CA MET A 1 31.98 13.08 -5.36
C MET A 1 32.12 12.07 -4.22
N TYR A 2 31.69 12.44 -3.00
CA TYR A 2 31.79 11.58 -1.82
C TYR A 2 30.42 10.95 -1.59
N LEU A 3 30.35 9.62 -1.74
CA LEU A 3 29.23 8.81 -1.30
C LEU A 3 29.32 8.65 0.22
N ILE A 4 28.40 9.26 0.95
CA ILE A 4 28.23 9.02 2.38
C ILE A 4 27.28 7.82 2.51
N PHE A 5 27.84 6.65 2.81
CA PHE A 5 27.05 5.52 3.29
C PHE A 5 26.67 5.81 4.76
N GLN A 6 25.39 6.10 5.00
CA GLN A 6 24.88 6.10 6.37
C GLN A 6 24.73 4.64 6.84
N THR A 7 25.64 4.24 7.71
CA THR A 7 25.47 3.02 8.52
C THR A 7 24.39 3.28 9.56
N LEU A 8 23.32 2.50 9.53
CA LEU A 8 22.28 2.48 10.56
C LEU A 8 22.92 2.00 11.88
N ALA A 9 23.20 2.93 12.78
CA ALA A 9 23.60 2.61 14.15
C ALA A 9 22.35 2.25 14.97
N PRO A 10 22.41 1.23 15.84
CA PRO A 10 21.31 0.92 16.74
C PRO A 10 21.29 1.91 17.91
N ASN A 11 20.10 2.52 18.14
CA ASN A 11 19.73 3.20 19.39
C ASN A 11 20.67 4.30 19.93
N GLY A 12 20.86 5.34 19.14
CA GLY A 12 21.20 6.65 19.64
C GLY A 12 20.22 7.62 19.00
N ALA A 13 19.62 8.55 19.75
CA ALA A 13 18.87 9.66 19.15
C ALA A 13 19.87 10.40 18.25
N ALA A 14 19.84 10.09 16.94
CA ALA A 14 20.53 10.87 15.95
C ALA A 14 20.05 12.30 16.14
N ALA A 15 20.94 13.25 16.36
CA ALA A 15 20.62 14.66 16.33
C ALA A 15 19.88 14.90 15.01
N GLN A 16 18.64 15.36 15.09
CA GLN A 16 17.84 15.64 13.89
C GLN A 16 18.58 16.77 13.16
N GLU A 17 19.14 16.44 12.01
CA GLU A 17 19.81 17.46 11.19
C GLU A 17 18.83 18.62 10.93
N ALA A 18 19.36 19.84 10.98
CA ALA A 18 18.55 21.02 10.70
C ALA A 18 17.95 20.90 9.29
N PRO A 19 16.68 21.29 9.08
CA PRO A 19 16.04 21.23 7.78
C PRO A 19 16.86 22.00 6.74
N LEU A 20 17.13 21.37 5.61
CA LEU A 20 17.77 22.04 4.48
C LEU A 20 16.76 22.91 3.76
N LEU A 21 16.96 24.24 3.75
CA LEU A 21 16.14 25.18 3.01
C LEU A 21 16.69 25.31 1.59
N VAL A 22 15.85 25.03 0.60
CA VAL A 22 16.19 25.08 -0.82
C VAL A 22 15.07 25.76 -1.62
N LEU A 23 15.36 26.17 -2.83
CA LEU A 23 14.33 26.56 -3.80
C LEU A 23 13.90 25.31 -4.57
N SER A 24 12.60 25.03 -4.57
CA SER A 24 11.99 23.89 -5.22
C SER A 24 11.01 24.35 -6.29
N PRO A 25 11.01 23.78 -7.49
CA PRO A 25 10.01 24.07 -8.52
C PRO A 25 8.68 23.48 -8.09
N LYS A 26 7.68 24.31 -7.86
CA LYS A 26 6.32 23.90 -7.56
C LYS A 26 5.37 24.46 -8.61
N ALA A 27 4.46 23.60 -9.09
CA ALA A 27 3.43 24.04 -10.02
C ALA A 27 2.52 25.09 -9.36
N THR A 28 2.17 26.12 -10.11
CA THR A 28 1.27 27.19 -9.64
C THR A 28 -0.19 26.97 -10.04
N SER A 29 -0.47 25.93 -10.84
CA SER A 29 -1.82 25.62 -11.30
C SER A 29 -2.62 24.93 -10.19
N GLY A 30 -3.78 25.50 -9.84
CA GLY A 30 -4.65 24.98 -8.79
C GLY A 30 -5.67 23.94 -9.23
N GLY A 31 -5.39 23.13 -10.24
CA GLY A 31 -6.29 22.06 -10.71
C GLY A 31 -5.80 20.68 -10.34
N TRP A 32 -6.73 19.73 -10.17
CA TRP A 32 -6.38 18.32 -10.03
C TRP A 32 -5.71 17.81 -11.31
N THR A 33 -4.50 17.28 -11.20
CA THR A 33 -3.71 16.76 -12.33
C THR A 33 -3.50 15.25 -12.28
N GLY A 34 -4.03 14.56 -11.25
CA GLY A 34 -3.86 13.13 -11.06
C GLY A 34 -4.60 12.30 -12.11
N VAL A 35 -3.96 11.22 -12.56
CA VAL A 35 -4.54 10.24 -13.50
C VAL A 35 -5.64 9.40 -12.87
N HIS A 36 -5.69 9.31 -11.54
CA HIS A 36 -6.68 8.59 -10.76
C HIS A 36 -7.64 9.55 -10.06
N LYS A 37 -8.76 9.02 -9.58
CA LYS A 37 -9.66 9.77 -8.71
C LYS A 37 -8.93 10.13 -7.41
N PRO A 38 -9.09 11.33 -6.88
CA PRO A 38 -8.49 11.71 -5.59
C PRO A 38 -9.04 10.86 -4.43
N GLN A 39 -10.27 10.38 -4.54
CA GLN A 39 -10.88 9.44 -3.61
C GLN A 39 -11.66 8.37 -4.39
N THR A 40 -11.33 7.10 -4.17
CA THR A 40 -12.12 5.95 -4.60
C THR A 40 -12.79 5.35 -3.38
N LYS A 41 -14.11 5.48 -3.30
CA LYS A 41 -14.89 4.95 -2.18
C LYS A 41 -15.15 3.46 -2.37
N LEU A 42 -14.83 2.64 -1.39
CA LEU A 42 -15.06 1.19 -1.46
C LEU A 42 -16.53 0.87 -1.72
N ARG A 43 -17.47 1.59 -1.10
CA ARG A 43 -18.91 1.40 -1.33
C ARG A 43 -19.31 1.55 -2.81
N ASP A 44 -18.65 2.45 -3.54
CA ASP A 44 -18.94 2.69 -4.95
C ASP A 44 -18.32 1.58 -5.83
N VAL A 45 -17.17 1.02 -5.44
CA VAL A 45 -16.58 -0.17 -6.05
C VAL A 45 -17.53 -1.36 -5.88
N LEU A 46 -17.96 -1.63 -4.66
CA LEU A 46 -18.88 -2.74 -4.37
C LEU A 46 -20.23 -2.60 -5.09
N ALA A 47 -20.74 -1.38 -5.23
CA ALA A 47 -21.98 -1.13 -5.97
C ALA A 47 -21.86 -1.48 -7.45
N ARG A 48 -20.69 -1.22 -8.09
CA ARG A 48 -20.45 -1.60 -9.49
C ARG A 48 -20.38 -3.12 -9.70
N HIS A 49 -19.96 -3.85 -8.70
CA HIS A 49 -19.82 -5.31 -8.72
C HIS A 49 -20.92 -6.05 -7.95
N HIS A 50 -22.06 -5.38 -7.71
CA HIS A 50 -23.17 -6.01 -6.99
C HIS A 50 -23.58 -7.34 -7.63
N GLY A 51 -23.67 -8.40 -6.81
CA GLY A 51 -24.02 -9.76 -7.26
C GLY A 51 -22.87 -10.55 -7.91
N GLN A 52 -21.68 -9.99 -8.02
CA GLN A 52 -20.48 -10.68 -8.53
C GLN A 52 -19.59 -11.13 -7.38
N ASN A 53 -19.09 -12.36 -7.46
CA ASN A 53 -18.20 -12.95 -6.42
C ASN A 53 -16.74 -13.09 -6.88
N ASP A 54 -16.46 -12.88 -8.16
CA ASP A 54 -15.13 -13.00 -8.78
C ASP A 54 -14.92 -11.82 -9.72
N TRP A 55 -14.13 -10.84 -9.25
CA TRP A 55 -13.82 -9.64 -10.01
C TRP A 55 -12.55 -8.98 -9.50
N ALA A 56 -11.95 -8.15 -10.33
CA ALA A 56 -10.87 -7.25 -9.96
C ALA A 56 -11.13 -5.85 -10.50
N GLU A 57 -10.83 -4.83 -9.71
CA GLU A 57 -10.93 -3.42 -10.12
C GLU A 57 -9.68 -2.65 -9.70
N THR A 58 -8.97 -2.13 -10.70
CA THR A 58 -7.78 -1.29 -10.49
C THR A 58 -8.20 0.07 -9.95
N VAL A 59 -7.49 0.54 -8.93
CA VAL A 59 -7.71 1.85 -8.30
C VAL A 59 -6.49 2.76 -8.35
N VAL A 60 -5.29 2.20 -8.44
CA VAL A 60 -4.04 2.93 -8.69
C VAL A 60 -3.24 2.15 -9.74
N ASP A 61 -2.74 2.84 -10.75
CA ASP A 61 -1.76 2.33 -11.74
C ASP A 61 -0.96 3.53 -12.22
N ASP A 62 0.04 3.91 -11.45
CA ASP A 62 0.88 5.07 -11.72
C ASP A 62 2.29 4.66 -12.20
N GLU A 63 3.24 5.56 -12.14
CA GLU A 63 4.62 5.31 -12.55
C GLU A 63 5.36 4.32 -11.65
N SER A 64 4.86 4.06 -10.42
CA SER A 64 5.56 3.29 -9.39
C SER A 64 4.78 2.07 -8.93
N LEU A 65 3.52 2.25 -8.53
CA LEU A 65 2.71 1.22 -7.90
C LEU A 65 1.43 0.94 -8.67
N PHE A 66 0.98 -0.29 -8.51
CA PHE A 66 -0.30 -0.79 -8.98
C PHE A 66 -1.10 -1.31 -7.79
N ALA A 67 -2.34 -0.87 -7.65
CA ALA A 67 -3.22 -1.35 -6.60
C ALA A 67 -4.64 -1.61 -7.10
N GLN A 68 -5.24 -2.70 -6.61
CA GLN A 68 -6.56 -3.14 -7.02
C GLN A 68 -7.34 -3.79 -5.88
N TRP A 69 -8.66 -3.70 -5.96
CA TRP A 69 -9.57 -4.56 -5.21
C TRP A 69 -9.79 -5.85 -5.97
N ILE A 70 -9.75 -6.99 -5.26
CA ILE A 70 -10.01 -8.32 -5.82
C ILE A 70 -10.98 -9.06 -4.93
N SER A 71 -12.09 -9.50 -5.53
CA SER A 71 -13.02 -10.43 -4.92
C SER A 71 -12.74 -11.85 -5.42
N MET A 72 -12.73 -12.81 -4.51
CA MET A 72 -12.58 -14.24 -4.80
C MET A 72 -13.79 -15.01 -4.33
N ALA A 73 -14.41 -15.78 -5.23
CA ALA A 73 -15.51 -16.69 -4.89
C ALA A 73 -15.06 -17.76 -3.88
N PRO A 74 -15.98 -18.35 -3.09
CA PRO A 74 -15.67 -19.47 -2.21
C PRO A 74 -14.96 -20.61 -2.94
N GLY A 75 -13.88 -21.15 -2.33
CA GLY A 75 -13.08 -22.22 -2.91
C GLY A 75 -12.16 -21.83 -4.07
N GLN A 76 -12.22 -20.58 -4.55
CA GLN A 76 -11.34 -20.12 -5.62
C GLN A 76 -9.88 -20.06 -5.15
N LYS A 77 -8.97 -20.45 -6.05
CA LYS A 77 -7.52 -20.42 -5.83
C LYS A 77 -6.82 -19.66 -6.95
N THR A 78 -5.80 -18.90 -6.60
CA THR A 78 -4.86 -18.41 -7.62
C THR A 78 -3.95 -19.56 -8.06
N PRO A 79 -3.36 -19.51 -9.29
CA PRO A 79 -2.20 -20.35 -9.58
C PRO A 79 -1.07 -20.09 -8.58
N ARG A 80 -0.19 -21.07 -8.36
CA ARG A 80 1.09 -20.82 -7.67
C ARG A 80 1.92 -19.89 -8.54
N ARG A 81 2.45 -18.85 -7.95
CA ARG A 81 3.15 -17.80 -8.68
C ARG A 81 4.14 -17.04 -7.79
N MET A 82 5.01 -16.26 -8.41
CA MET A 82 5.93 -15.36 -7.72
C MET A 82 6.16 -14.09 -8.55
N ASN A 83 6.75 -13.07 -7.94
CA ASN A 83 7.31 -11.92 -8.65
C ASN A 83 8.84 -12.08 -8.75
N GLY A 84 9.43 -11.66 -9.88
CA GLY A 84 10.87 -11.78 -10.12
C GLY A 84 11.70 -10.85 -9.24
N ASP A 85 11.28 -9.58 -9.12
CA ASP A 85 12.12 -8.52 -8.53
C ASP A 85 11.33 -7.55 -7.64
N THR A 86 10.08 -7.86 -7.28
CA THR A 86 9.22 -6.98 -6.50
C THR A 86 8.55 -7.75 -5.36
N ARG A 87 8.28 -7.05 -4.26
CA ARG A 87 7.38 -7.52 -3.21
C ARG A 87 5.94 -7.35 -3.67
N GLU A 88 5.06 -8.13 -3.10
CA GLU A 88 3.62 -8.00 -3.27
C GLU A 88 2.96 -8.15 -1.91
N TRP A 89 1.93 -7.37 -1.66
CA TRP A 89 1.22 -7.43 -0.39
C TRP A 89 -0.29 -7.25 -0.55
N TRP A 90 -0.99 -7.73 0.45
CA TRP A 90 -2.44 -7.73 0.49
C TRP A 90 -2.96 -7.30 1.85
N ILE A 91 -4.12 -6.66 1.83
CA ILE A 91 -4.93 -6.39 3.00
C ILE A 91 -6.27 -7.09 2.81
N VAL A 92 -6.65 -7.96 3.74
CA VAL A 92 -7.95 -8.65 3.71
C VAL A 92 -9.02 -7.70 4.24
N GLN A 93 -9.99 -7.37 3.40
CA GLN A 93 -11.10 -6.47 3.76
C GLN A 93 -12.30 -7.26 4.30
N SER A 94 -12.58 -8.44 3.74
CA SER A 94 -13.65 -9.34 4.20
C SER A 94 -13.39 -10.78 3.78
N GLY A 95 -14.09 -11.74 4.38
CA GLY A 95 -13.96 -13.16 4.13
C GLY A 95 -12.72 -13.76 4.81
N THR A 96 -12.33 -14.97 4.38
CA THR A 96 -11.20 -15.72 4.94
C THR A 96 -10.33 -16.26 3.83
N LEU A 97 -9.10 -15.78 3.76
CA LEU A 97 -8.11 -16.19 2.78
C LEU A 97 -7.01 -17.02 3.42
N LYS A 98 -6.57 -18.06 2.73
CA LYS A 98 -5.37 -18.82 3.06
C LYS A 98 -4.24 -18.40 2.13
N PHE A 99 -3.15 -17.94 2.70
CA PHE A 99 -1.91 -17.63 2.00
C PHE A 99 -0.92 -18.79 2.24
N SER A 100 -0.62 -19.53 1.20
CA SER A 100 0.44 -20.56 1.21
C SER A 100 1.69 -19.96 0.59
N VAL A 101 2.73 -19.77 1.39
CA VAL A 101 4.00 -19.13 0.97
C VAL A 101 5.12 -20.17 1.13
N GLU A 102 5.93 -20.32 0.10
CA GLU A 102 7.03 -21.29 0.07
C GLU A 102 7.96 -21.11 1.27
N GLY A 103 8.25 -22.24 1.95
CA GLY A 103 9.13 -22.25 3.12
C GLY A 103 8.51 -21.72 4.41
N ARG A 104 7.18 -21.56 4.47
CA ARG A 104 6.45 -21.09 5.65
C ARG A 104 5.18 -21.86 5.90
N ASP A 105 4.72 -21.84 7.14
CA ASP A 105 3.39 -22.33 7.46
C ASP A 105 2.32 -21.44 6.79
N PRO A 106 1.22 -22.03 6.31
CA PRO A 106 0.13 -21.28 5.73
C PRO A 106 -0.49 -20.29 6.74
N VAL A 107 -0.81 -19.08 6.27
CA VAL A 107 -1.49 -18.06 7.05
C VAL A 107 -2.98 -18.07 6.70
N ILE A 108 -3.83 -18.23 7.70
CA ILE A 108 -5.27 -18.02 7.57
C ILE A 108 -5.55 -16.56 7.97
N ALA A 109 -5.91 -15.76 6.99
CA ALA A 109 -6.09 -14.33 7.14
C ALA A 109 -7.57 -13.95 7.03
N ALA A 110 -8.07 -13.25 8.02
CA ALA A 110 -9.41 -12.66 8.07
C ALA A 110 -9.32 -11.13 7.89
N LYS A 111 -10.46 -10.44 8.03
CA LYS A 111 -10.50 -8.97 7.94
C LYS A 111 -9.42 -8.29 8.79
N GLY A 112 -8.67 -7.37 8.17
CA GLY A 112 -7.61 -6.61 8.79
C GLY A 112 -6.23 -7.26 8.74
N PHE A 113 -6.14 -8.55 8.39
CA PHE A 113 -4.82 -9.15 8.17
C PHE A 113 -4.14 -8.52 6.97
N MET A 114 -2.87 -8.19 7.14
CA MET A 114 -1.97 -7.72 6.10
C MET A 114 -0.91 -8.80 5.88
N VAL A 115 -0.72 -9.23 4.64
CA VAL A 115 0.23 -10.30 4.28
C VAL A 115 1.12 -9.80 3.17
N GLN A 116 2.41 -10.09 3.21
CA GLN A 116 3.33 -9.82 2.12
C GLN A 116 4.14 -11.05 1.72
N VAL A 117 4.59 -11.04 0.46
CA VAL A 117 5.51 -12.04 -0.08
C VAL A 117 6.70 -11.33 -0.73
N PRO A 118 7.93 -11.71 -0.34
CA PRO A 118 9.13 -11.15 -0.98
C PRO A 118 9.29 -11.70 -2.42
N TYR A 119 10.11 -11.02 -3.21
CA TYR A 119 10.42 -11.48 -4.58
C TYR A 119 11.07 -12.86 -4.59
N ARG A 120 10.86 -13.61 -5.67
CA ARG A 120 11.37 -14.98 -5.94
C ARG A 120 10.94 -16.00 -4.89
N THR A 121 9.74 -15.81 -4.33
CA THR A 121 9.11 -16.73 -3.36
C THR A 121 7.75 -17.14 -3.92
N LEU A 122 7.54 -18.43 -4.11
CA LEU A 122 6.26 -18.95 -4.60
C LEU A 122 5.17 -18.76 -3.55
N TYR A 123 3.99 -18.39 -4.01
CA TYR A 123 2.81 -18.29 -3.15
C TYR A 123 1.53 -18.69 -3.91
N GLN A 124 0.51 -18.98 -3.15
CA GLN A 124 -0.86 -19.23 -3.60
C GLN A 124 -1.83 -18.61 -2.61
N ILE A 125 -2.92 -18.06 -3.12
CA ILE A 125 -4.01 -17.52 -2.30
C ILE A 125 -5.26 -18.34 -2.59
N GLU A 126 -5.97 -18.75 -1.53
CA GLU A 126 -7.20 -19.52 -1.60
C GLU A 126 -8.28 -18.87 -0.73
N ASN A 127 -9.48 -18.71 -1.26
CA ASN A 127 -10.63 -18.39 -0.41
C ASN A 127 -11.13 -19.66 0.27
N VAL A 128 -10.87 -19.78 1.57
CA VAL A 128 -11.29 -20.93 2.40
C VAL A 128 -12.56 -20.65 3.19
N GLY A 129 -13.16 -19.46 3.04
CA GLY A 129 -14.42 -19.08 3.64
C GLY A 129 -15.63 -19.57 2.85
N ALA A 130 -16.82 -19.46 3.46
CA ALA A 130 -18.10 -19.79 2.83
C ALA A 130 -18.64 -18.68 1.92
N GLU A 131 -18.13 -17.46 2.08
CA GLU A 131 -18.54 -16.26 1.35
C GLU A 131 -17.42 -15.73 0.45
N ALA A 132 -17.74 -14.83 -0.47
CA ALA A 132 -16.74 -14.16 -1.27
C ALA A 132 -15.77 -13.37 -0.36
N ALA A 133 -14.48 -13.49 -0.63
CA ALA A 133 -13.44 -12.77 0.11
C ALA A 133 -12.90 -11.61 -0.71
N LEU A 134 -12.85 -10.42 -0.09
CA LEU A 134 -12.33 -9.21 -0.69
C LEU A 134 -10.96 -8.87 -0.11
N ARG A 135 -10.00 -8.63 -0.98
CA ARG A 135 -8.67 -8.13 -0.61
C ARG A 135 -8.25 -6.93 -1.45
N PHE A 136 -7.46 -6.08 -0.85
CA PHE A 136 -6.69 -5.05 -1.53
C PHE A 136 -5.32 -5.62 -1.86
N GLU A 137 -4.90 -5.56 -3.12
CA GLU A 137 -3.62 -6.07 -3.59
C GLU A 137 -2.76 -4.91 -4.08
N VAL A 138 -1.48 -4.88 -3.70
CA VAL A 138 -0.52 -3.86 -4.14
C VAL A 138 0.77 -4.52 -4.61
N ASN A 139 1.28 -4.02 -5.72
CA ASN A 139 2.58 -4.38 -6.28
C ASN A 139 3.21 -3.17 -6.99
N VAL A 140 4.44 -3.30 -7.41
CA VAL A 140 5.05 -2.37 -8.35
C VAL A 140 4.32 -2.45 -9.69
N THR A 141 4.13 -1.29 -10.33
CA THR A 141 3.46 -1.22 -11.63
C THR A 141 4.14 -2.11 -12.67
N ARG A 142 3.35 -2.73 -13.54
CA ARG A 142 3.81 -3.65 -14.60
C ARG A 142 4.59 -4.87 -14.11
N ALA A 143 4.56 -5.19 -12.80
CA ALA A 143 5.14 -6.41 -12.27
C ALA A 143 4.42 -7.64 -12.86
N ARG A 144 5.19 -8.53 -13.48
CA ARG A 144 4.65 -9.75 -14.10
C ARG A 144 4.76 -10.93 -13.14
N LYS A 145 3.76 -11.79 -13.18
CA LYS A 145 3.78 -13.06 -12.44
C LYS A 145 4.60 -14.08 -13.19
N LEU A 146 5.42 -14.82 -12.47
CA LEU A 146 6.17 -15.98 -12.93
C LEU A 146 5.54 -17.23 -12.30
N TYR A 147 5.51 -18.31 -13.03
CA TYR A 147 4.81 -19.54 -12.63
C TYR A 147 5.79 -20.71 -12.62
N PRO A 148 5.67 -21.68 -11.68
CA PRO A 148 6.43 -22.91 -11.76
C PRO A 148 6.04 -23.72 -13.01
N LEU A 149 6.93 -24.59 -13.47
CA LEU A 149 6.78 -25.33 -14.73
C LEU A 149 5.56 -26.27 -14.77
N ASP A 150 5.05 -26.67 -13.62
CA ASP A 150 3.88 -27.52 -13.47
C ASP A 150 2.55 -26.74 -13.29
N GLU A 151 2.59 -25.40 -13.46
CA GLU A 151 1.40 -24.55 -13.53
C GLU A 151 1.05 -24.20 -14.98
N THR A 152 -0.24 -24.01 -15.23
CA THR A 152 -0.74 -23.51 -16.50
C THR A 152 -1.31 -22.10 -16.29
N PRO A 153 -0.53 -21.04 -16.58
CA PRO A 153 -1.01 -19.67 -16.42
C PRO A 153 -2.11 -19.35 -17.43
N ALA A 154 -3.01 -18.45 -17.07
CA ALA A 154 -3.93 -17.88 -18.04
C ALA A 154 -3.16 -17.17 -19.17
N PRO A 155 -3.64 -17.22 -20.41
CA PRO A 155 -3.01 -16.54 -21.53
C PRO A 155 -2.82 -15.04 -21.24
N LEU A 156 -1.64 -14.52 -21.57
CA LEU A 156 -1.33 -13.09 -21.49
C LEU A 156 -1.21 -12.54 -22.91
N PRO A 157 -2.12 -11.65 -23.36
CA PRO A 157 -2.08 -11.12 -24.73
C PRO A 157 -0.73 -10.53 -25.10
N GLY A 158 -0.17 -10.96 -26.23
CA GLY A 158 1.12 -10.51 -26.74
C GLY A 158 2.35 -11.19 -26.10
N PHE A 159 2.15 -12.20 -25.23
CA PHE A 159 3.24 -12.93 -24.59
C PHE A 159 3.04 -14.43 -24.66
N GLU A 160 4.15 -15.15 -24.87
CA GLU A 160 4.26 -16.58 -24.72
C GLU A 160 4.98 -16.91 -23.40
N PHE A 161 4.50 -17.92 -22.68
CA PHE A 161 5.18 -18.43 -21.48
C PHE A 161 6.19 -19.49 -21.90
N ILE A 162 7.47 -19.22 -21.67
CA ILE A 162 8.59 -20.13 -21.98
C ILE A 162 9.35 -20.51 -20.71
N PRO A 163 9.93 -21.69 -20.61
CA PRO A 163 10.81 -22.06 -19.52
C PRO A 163 11.99 -21.08 -19.42
N THR A 164 12.20 -20.52 -18.23
CA THR A 164 13.22 -19.51 -17.97
C THR A 164 13.94 -19.83 -16.66
N ARG A 165 15.27 -19.67 -16.65
CA ARG A 165 16.05 -19.81 -15.41
C ARG A 165 16.05 -18.48 -14.67
N VAL A 166 15.60 -18.49 -13.42
CA VAL A 166 15.70 -17.35 -12.51
C VAL A 166 16.99 -17.45 -11.71
N THR A 167 17.78 -16.38 -11.67
CA THR A 167 19.01 -16.26 -10.89
C THR A 167 18.86 -15.19 -9.80
N GLY A 168 19.75 -15.17 -8.82
CA GLY A 168 19.73 -14.25 -7.67
C GLY A 168 19.05 -14.84 -6.44
N GLY A 169 19.27 -14.18 -5.32
CA GLY A 169 18.69 -14.56 -4.02
C GLY A 169 17.21 -14.21 -3.90
N ARG A 170 16.52 -14.82 -2.94
CA ARG A 170 15.16 -14.45 -2.56
C ARG A 170 15.15 -13.15 -1.76
N GLY A 171 14.05 -12.43 -1.82
CA GLY A 171 13.83 -11.29 -0.93
C GLY A 171 13.76 -11.73 0.53
N THR A 172 14.20 -10.86 1.42
CA THR A 172 14.22 -11.11 2.86
C THR A 172 12.97 -10.54 3.54
N LEU A 173 12.67 -11.08 4.70
CA LEU A 173 11.69 -10.56 5.65
C LEU A 173 12.43 -10.16 6.92
N ASP A 174 12.07 -9.00 7.48
CA ASP A 174 12.71 -8.39 8.63
C ASP A 174 11.72 -7.51 9.41
N ALA A 175 12.22 -6.69 10.31
CA ALA A 175 11.39 -5.80 11.12
C ALA A 175 10.65 -4.72 10.31
N GLN A 176 11.13 -4.34 9.12
CA GLN A 176 10.49 -3.36 8.24
C GLN A 176 9.69 -4.02 7.10
N ASN A 177 9.94 -5.32 6.87
CA ASN A 177 9.26 -6.15 5.88
C ASN A 177 8.59 -7.32 6.59
N ARG A 178 7.52 -7.04 7.30
CA ARG A 178 6.82 -8.02 8.15
C ARG A 178 5.99 -8.97 7.30
N PRO A 179 6.15 -10.31 7.47
CA PRO A 179 5.40 -11.28 6.66
C PRO A 179 3.89 -11.18 6.83
N VAL A 180 3.47 -10.90 8.06
CA VAL A 180 2.06 -10.80 8.46
C VAL A 180 1.92 -9.73 9.53
N VAL A 181 0.85 -8.97 9.47
CA VAL A 181 0.39 -8.06 10.52
C VAL A 181 -1.08 -8.36 10.79
N ASP A 182 -1.42 -8.56 12.05
CA ASP A 182 -2.81 -8.58 12.51
C ASP A 182 -3.20 -7.16 12.94
N PHE A 183 -3.99 -6.50 12.10
CA PHE A 183 -4.38 -5.11 12.36
C PHE A 183 -5.19 -4.94 13.65
N ALA A 184 -5.96 -5.96 14.07
CA ALA A 184 -6.68 -5.90 15.33
C ALA A 184 -5.71 -5.77 16.52
N LYS A 185 -4.57 -6.47 16.46
CA LYS A 185 -3.50 -6.33 17.48
C LYS A 185 -2.82 -4.97 17.44
N VAL A 186 -2.65 -4.39 16.24
CA VAL A 186 -2.13 -3.01 16.13
C VAL A 186 -3.07 -2.00 16.79
N VAL A 187 -4.38 -2.14 16.58
CA VAL A 187 -5.39 -1.29 17.20
C VAL A 187 -5.40 -1.47 18.72
N ALA A 188 -5.24 -2.70 19.19
CA ALA A 188 -5.17 -3.02 20.63
C ALA A 188 -3.84 -2.59 21.29
N GLY A 189 -2.83 -2.19 20.51
CA GLY A 189 -1.49 -1.86 21.00
C GLY A 189 -0.62 -3.09 21.35
N GLU A 190 -1.06 -4.28 20.95
CA GLU A 190 -0.32 -5.55 21.14
C GLU A 190 0.72 -5.78 20.04
N GLU A 191 0.53 -5.15 18.90
CA GLU A 191 1.47 -5.13 17.79
C GLU A 191 1.75 -3.67 17.38
N ARG A 192 2.98 -3.39 16.95
CA ARG A 192 3.36 -2.04 16.54
C ARG A 192 2.74 -1.66 15.20
N GLY A 193 2.41 -0.40 15.01
CA GLY A 193 2.21 0.23 13.71
C GLY A 193 3.54 0.41 12.96
N GLY A 194 3.65 1.43 12.14
CA GLY A 194 4.89 1.73 11.40
C GLY A 194 5.08 0.85 10.16
N ALA A 195 6.34 0.65 9.75
CA ALA A 195 6.66 -0.04 8.52
C ALA A 195 6.08 -1.46 8.44
N PHE A 196 5.41 -1.74 7.33
CA PHE A 196 4.96 -3.07 6.93
C PHE A 196 5.75 -3.59 5.74
N VAL A 197 5.98 -2.74 4.74
CA VAL A 197 6.86 -2.99 3.60
C VAL A 197 7.80 -1.82 3.47
N THR A 198 9.09 -2.08 3.33
CA THR A 198 10.11 -1.07 3.02
C THR A 198 11.24 -1.73 2.24
N ASP A 199 11.33 -1.42 0.95
CA ASP A 199 12.47 -1.77 0.11
C ASP A 199 12.79 -0.60 -0.85
N ASP A 200 13.65 -0.82 -1.82
CA ASP A 200 14.07 0.21 -2.78
C ASP A 200 13.00 0.58 -3.82
N ARG A 201 11.89 -0.14 -3.88
CA ARG A 201 10.84 0.02 -4.90
C ARG A 201 9.44 0.21 -4.33
N SER A 202 9.25 0.02 -3.04
CA SER A 202 7.92 0.05 -2.45
C SER A 202 7.96 0.34 -0.95
N PHE A 203 6.95 1.05 -0.50
CA PHE A 203 6.77 1.42 0.88
C PHE A 203 5.32 1.29 1.29
N ALA A 204 5.08 0.70 2.46
CA ALA A 204 3.78 0.68 3.11
C ALA A 204 3.94 0.88 4.62
N ASN A 205 3.31 1.92 5.15
CA ASN A 205 3.45 2.35 6.54
C ASN A 205 2.09 2.49 7.24
N ILE A 206 1.94 1.82 8.38
CA ILE A 206 0.73 1.86 9.21
C ILE A 206 0.81 3.09 10.11
N ILE A 207 -0.03 4.09 9.85
CA ILE A 207 -0.10 5.34 10.60
C ILE A 207 -1.41 5.38 11.37
N ILE A 208 -1.33 5.23 12.69
CA ILE A 208 -2.47 5.19 13.61
C ILE A 208 -2.36 6.31 14.64
N GLY A 209 -3.48 6.95 14.96
CA GLY A 209 -3.52 8.02 15.96
C GLY A 209 -4.94 8.44 16.29
N ASP A 210 -5.03 9.38 17.24
CA ASP A 210 -6.29 9.90 17.72
C ASP A 210 -6.67 11.18 16.94
N TYR A 211 -7.95 11.52 16.99
CA TYR A 211 -8.49 12.73 16.36
C TYR A 211 -7.62 13.96 16.58
N GLN A 212 -7.43 14.71 15.52
CA GLN A 212 -6.72 15.98 15.52
C GLN A 212 -7.67 17.11 15.11
N LYS A 213 -7.77 18.15 15.95
CA LYS A 213 -8.49 19.36 15.59
C LYS A 213 -7.88 19.94 14.29
N PRO A 214 -8.73 20.43 13.35
CA PRO A 214 -8.21 21.15 12.20
C PRO A 214 -7.32 22.31 12.66
N GLN A 215 -6.08 22.35 12.14
CA GLN A 215 -5.15 23.43 12.43
C GLN A 215 -5.26 24.48 11.32
N PRO A 216 -5.51 25.75 11.66
CA PRO A 216 -5.32 26.83 10.70
C PRO A 216 -3.84 26.87 10.30
N GLY A 217 -3.57 26.98 9.01
CA GLY A 217 -2.19 27.12 8.52
C GLY A 217 -1.35 25.86 8.46
N ASN A 218 -1.88 24.67 8.81
CA ASN A 218 -1.16 23.44 8.55
C ASN A 218 -1.06 23.22 7.04
N LYS A 219 0.12 23.41 6.47
CA LYS A 219 0.35 23.46 5.04
C LYS A 219 0.55 22.07 4.41
N GLY A 220 0.79 21.03 5.23
CA GLY A 220 1.12 19.70 4.70
C GLY A 220 2.46 19.68 3.98
N HIS A 221 2.59 18.80 2.99
CA HIS A 221 3.81 18.63 2.19
C HIS A 221 3.47 18.09 0.80
N TYR A 222 4.47 18.01 -0.05
CA TYR A 222 4.44 17.28 -1.31
C TYR A 222 5.72 16.44 -1.48
N HIS A 223 5.69 15.51 -2.41
CA HIS A 223 6.82 14.70 -2.80
C HIS A 223 7.23 15.05 -4.24
N GLU A 224 8.53 15.24 -4.47
CA GLU A 224 9.04 15.65 -5.79
C GLU A 224 8.97 14.50 -6.79
N GLU A 225 9.37 13.29 -6.37
CA GLU A 225 9.63 12.17 -7.28
C GLU A 225 8.48 11.16 -7.38
N GLY A 226 7.63 11.05 -6.36
CA GLY A 226 6.61 10.02 -6.28
C GLY A 226 5.23 10.50 -5.91
N SER A 227 4.23 9.78 -6.38
CA SER A 227 2.86 9.83 -5.86
C SER A 227 2.79 9.16 -4.49
N GLU A 228 1.75 9.47 -3.74
CA GLU A 228 1.39 8.75 -2.52
C GLU A 228 -0.10 8.41 -2.53
N PHE A 229 -0.44 7.23 -2.02
CA PHE A 229 -1.83 6.89 -1.80
C PHE A 229 -2.02 6.18 -0.46
N TRP A 230 -3.25 6.22 0.03
CA TRP A 230 -3.61 5.70 1.35
C TRP A 230 -4.83 4.80 1.25
N LEU A 231 -4.77 3.64 1.90
CA LEU A 231 -5.94 2.85 2.23
C LEU A 231 -6.36 3.19 3.66
N ILE A 232 -7.61 3.56 3.86
CA ILE A 232 -8.15 3.84 5.19
C ILE A 232 -8.51 2.53 5.86
N MET A 233 -7.94 2.30 7.04
CA MET A 233 -8.09 1.04 7.78
C MET A 233 -9.09 1.15 8.93
N LEU A 234 -9.16 2.32 9.57
CA LEU A 234 -10.00 2.57 10.75
C LEU A 234 -10.38 4.05 10.83
N GLY A 235 -11.58 4.33 11.37
CA GLY A 235 -12.02 5.68 11.71
C GLY A 235 -12.19 6.59 10.50
N LYS A 236 -11.71 7.83 10.60
CA LYS A 236 -11.79 8.83 9.54
C LYS A 236 -10.47 9.55 9.35
N ILE A 237 -10.08 9.77 8.12
CA ILE A 237 -8.91 10.60 7.78
C ILE A 237 -9.41 11.78 6.97
N ARG A 238 -9.04 12.99 7.42
CA ARG A 238 -9.32 14.24 6.73
C ARG A 238 -8.16 14.57 5.81
N TYR A 239 -8.50 14.88 4.57
CA TYR A 239 -7.56 15.24 3.53
C TYR A 239 -7.76 16.67 3.06
N LYS A 240 -6.64 17.39 2.98
CA LYS A 240 -6.49 18.60 2.15
C LYS A 240 -5.53 18.25 1.04
N ILE A 241 -5.96 18.38 -0.20
CA ILE A 241 -5.14 18.11 -1.39
C ILE A 241 -5.28 19.31 -2.32
N GLU A 242 -4.17 19.75 -2.86
CA GLU A 242 -4.11 20.90 -3.76
C GLU A 242 -5.11 20.76 -4.93
N GLY A 243 -5.85 21.83 -5.20
CA GLY A 243 -6.87 21.85 -6.25
C GLY A 243 -8.21 21.18 -5.88
N LEU A 244 -8.38 20.69 -4.64
CA LEU A 244 -9.60 20.03 -4.20
C LEU A 244 -10.20 20.66 -2.94
N PRO A 245 -11.53 20.62 -2.77
CA PRO A 245 -12.14 20.85 -1.47
C PRO A 245 -11.66 19.84 -0.44
N GLU A 246 -11.61 20.25 0.84
CA GLU A 246 -11.34 19.32 1.95
C GLU A 246 -12.41 18.22 2.01
N PHE A 247 -11.99 16.98 2.28
CA PHE A 247 -12.90 15.83 2.40
C PHE A 247 -12.43 14.84 3.47
N GLU A 248 -13.34 13.98 3.91
CA GLU A 248 -13.00 12.84 4.78
C GLU A 248 -13.14 11.52 4.02
N ALA A 249 -12.24 10.59 4.33
CA ALA A 249 -12.25 9.22 3.83
C ALA A 249 -12.49 8.22 4.97
N GLU A 250 -13.18 7.12 4.68
CA GLU A 250 -13.66 6.11 5.61
C GLU A 250 -13.00 4.75 5.33
N PRO A 251 -13.12 3.75 6.25
CA PRO A 251 -12.48 2.45 6.05
C PRO A 251 -12.81 1.79 4.72
N GLY A 252 -11.76 1.38 4.01
CA GLY A 252 -11.82 0.82 2.67
C GLY A 252 -11.69 1.85 1.54
N ASP A 253 -11.82 3.14 1.81
CA ASP A 253 -11.57 4.17 0.81
C ASP A 253 -10.06 4.24 0.47
N VAL A 254 -9.76 4.48 -0.79
CA VAL A 254 -8.41 4.77 -1.28
C VAL A 254 -8.33 6.23 -1.66
N VAL A 255 -7.34 6.94 -1.11
CA VAL A 255 -7.06 8.35 -1.44
C VAL A 255 -5.72 8.40 -2.16
N TYR A 256 -5.63 9.22 -3.21
CA TYR A 256 -4.44 9.34 -4.06
C TYR A 256 -4.02 10.80 -4.19
N ALA A 257 -2.72 11.06 -4.08
CA ALA A 257 -2.09 12.34 -4.38
C ALA A 257 -0.96 12.11 -5.39
N PRO A 258 -0.99 12.76 -6.58
CA PRO A 258 0.10 12.67 -7.53
C PRO A 258 1.37 13.32 -6.98
N ARG A 259 2.53 12.97 -7.55
CA ARG A 259 3.78 13.68 -7.26
C ARG A 259 3.61 15.19 -7.44
N GLN A 260 4.40 15.98 -6.73
CA GLN A 260 4.42 17.44 -6.79
C GLN A 260 3.08 18.10 -6.40
N THR A 261 2.15 17.34 -5.83
CA THR A 261 0.85 17.83 -5.37
C THR A 261 0.86 17.96 -3.86
N TRP A 262 0.65 19.17 -3.38
CA TRP A 262 0.56 19.41 -1.94
C TRP A 262 -0.60 18.67 -1.31
N HIS A 263 -0.33 18.02 -0.18
CA HIS A 263 -1.36 17.29 0.55
C HIS A 263 -1.10 17.27 2.06
N LEU A 264 -2.18 17.08 2.81
CA LEU A 264 -2.20 16.88 4.24
C LEU A 264 -3.21 15.79 4.57
N ALA A 265 -2.76 14.75 5.26
CA ALA A 265 -3.62 13.73 5.85
C ALA A 265 -3.59 13.88 7.38
N SER A 266 -4.74 14.18 8.00
CA SER A 266 -4.90 14.31 9.45
C SER A 266 -6.00 13.39 9.98
N PHE A 267 -5.91 13.00 11.26
CA PHE A 267 -6.92 12.16 11.88
C PHE A 267 -8.21 12.95 12.06
N GLY A 268 -9.23 12.56 11.28
CA GLY A 268 -10.52 13.25 11.15
C GLY A 268 -11.60 12.75 12.12
N GLY A 269 -12.86 13.08 11.79
CA GLY A 269 -14.02 12.70 12.60
C GLY A 269 -14.24 13.62 13.80
N SER A 270 -14.32 13.05 15.00
CA SER A 270 -14.60 13.77 16.25
C SER A 270 -13.66 13.36 17.38
N GLU A 271 -13.66 14.14 18.46
CA GLU A 271 -12.88 13.86 19.66
C GLU A 271 -13.16 12.44 20.20
N GLY A 272 -12.10 11.74 20.58
CA GLY A 272 -12.14 10.35 21.02
C GLY A 272 -12.12 9.31 19.90
N LEU A 273 -12.19 9.71 18.62
CA LEU A 273 -12.06 8.79 17.50
C LEU A 273 -10.60 8.46 17.23
N ARG A 274 -10.27 7.17 17.26
CA ARG A 274 -9.00 6.64 16.78
C ARG A 274 -9.10 6.26 15.31
N SER A 275 -8.13 6.62 14.52
CA SER A 275 -8.13 6.40 13.08
C SER A 275 -6.80 5.85 12.60
N CYS A 276 -6.82 5.14 11.48
CA CYS A 276 -5.63 4.56 10.88
C CYS A 276 -5.71 4.60 9.35
N ARG A 277 -4.57 4.91 8.74
CA ARG A 277 -4.33 4.78 7.30
C ARG A 277 -3.07 3.97 7.04
N LEU A 278 -3.05 3.22 5.96
CA LEU A 278 -1.87 2.62 5.38
C LEU A 278 -1.37 3.55 4.27
N ALA A 279 -0.25 4.21 4.49
CA ALA A 279 0.40 5.08 3.51
C ALA A 279 1.30 4.26 2.60
N MET A 280 1.20 4.45 1.28
CA MET A 280 1.90 3.66 0.28
C MET A 280 2.48 4.55 -0.82
N ASN A 281 3.72 4.29 -1.19
CA ASN A 281 4.40 4.93 -2.32
C ASN A 281 5.51 4.03 -2.90
N GLY A 282 6.02 4.38 -4.07
CA GLY A 282 7.11 3.67 -4.74
C GLY A 282 8.51 4.22 -4.45
N PHE A 283 8.63 5.22 -3.57
CA PHE A 283 9.89 5.89 -3.24
C PHE A 283 10.05 5.98 -1.72
N PRO A 284 10.51 4.91 -1.05
CA PRO A 284 10.49 4.82 0.42
C PRO A 284 11.36 5.85 1.14
N TYR A 285 12.31 6.44 0.45
CA TYR A 285 13.22 7.44 0.99
C TYR A 285 12.97 8.85 0.44
N GLN A 286 11.78 9.09 -0.12
CA GLN A 286 11.44 10.41 -0.67
C GLN A 286 11.42 11.49 0.41
N ALA A 287 11.88 12.67 0.03
CA ALA A 287 11.80 13.84 0.89
C ALA A 287 10.35 14.34 1.02
N HIS A 288 10.02 14.90 2.18
CA HIS A 288 8.79 15.65 2.38
C HIS A 288 9.13 17.13 2.21
N MET A 289 8.55 17.73 1.20
CA MET A 289 8.81 19.13 0.85
C MET A 289 7.75 20.01 1.53
N PHE A 290 8.12 20.68 2.61
CA PHE A 290 7.24 21.58 3.36
C PHE A 290 7.49 23.02 2.95
N GLU A 291 6.43 23.84 2.86
CA GLU A 291 6.59 25.27 2.79
C GLU A 291 7.10 25.79 4.14
N PRO A 292 8.15 26.63 4.19
CA PRO A 292 8.65 27.19 5.43
C PRO A 292 7.59 28.13 6.06
N ASP A 293 7.61 28.24 7.38
CA ASP A 293 6.74 29.13 8.16
C ASP A 293 7.04 30.61 7.91
#